data_99b038afbad7f0b8e3031e312172dc21
#
_entry.id   99b038afbad7f0b8e3031e312172dc21
#
_cell.length_a   1.000
_cell.length_b   1.000
_cell.length_c   1.000
_cell.angle_alpha   90.00
_cell.angle_beta   90.00
_cell.angle_gamma   90.00
#
_symmetry.space_group_name_H-M   'P 1'
#
loop_
_entity.id
_entity.type
_entity.pdbx_description
1 polymer ?
#
loop_
_entity_poly.entity_id
_entity_poly.type
_entity_poly.pdbx_seq_one_letter_code
_entity_poly.pdbx_strand_id
1 'polypeptide(L)'
;DPFEENIKFDGLFISNGPGNPKTVKKTIEVIKKVLSRKMPTLGICLGHQLLALAAEGDTKKLKYGHRSQNQPCILEGTNRCFITTQNHGFEVSKIPKQFKPWFTNANDGSNEGIIHKSLPFMSVQFHPEASAGPVDTEWIFDEFIKHL
;
A
#
# COMPACT_ATOMS: atom_id res chain seq x y z
N ASP A 1 17.52 11.07 3.50
CA ASP A 1 17.54 9.63 3.70
C ASP A 1 17.81 9.34 5.18
N PRO A 2 16.87 8.71 5.91
CA PRO A 2 17.01 8.46 7.35
C PRO A 2 18.24 7.60 7.70
N PHE A 3 18.74 6.79 6.77
CA PHE A 3 19.95 6.01 7.00
C PHE A 3 21.22 6.87 6.92
N GLU A 4 21.24 7.85 6.03
CA GLU A 4 22.34 8.81 5.92
C GLU A 4 22.38 9.76 7.12
N GLU A 5 21.22 10.12 7.66
CA GLU A 5 21.08 10.95 8.84
C GLU A 5 21.24 10.18 10.16
N ASN A 6 21.48 8.87 10.07
CA ASN A 6 21.70 8.00 11.22
C ASN A 6 20.52 7.96 12.21
N ILE A 7 19.30 8.10 11.70
CA ILE A 7 18.09 8.04 12.48
C ILE A 7 17.74 6.58 12.79
N LYS A 8 17.49 6.28 14.05
CA LYS A 8 17.03 4.95 14.50
C LYS A 8 15.51 4.88 14.43
N PHE A 9 14.98 3.79 13.84
CA PHE A 9 13.54 3.56 13.74
C PHE A 9 13.24 2.05 13.67
N ASP A 10 12.05 1.65 14.07
CA ASP A 10 11.64 0.25 14.15
C ASP A 10 10.74 -0.21 13.01
N GLY A 11 10.28 0.72 12.19
CA GLY A 11 9.43 0.44 11.04
C GLY A 11 9.28 1.66 10.15
N LEU A 12 8.74 1.46 8.96
CA LEU A 12 8.53 2.53 7.98
C LEU A 12 7.05 2.64 7.63
N PHE A 13 6.52 3.84 7.74
CA PHE A 13 5.20 4.21 7.23
C PHE A 13 5.37 5.10 6.00
N ILE A 14 4.81 4.70 4.87
CA ILE A 14 4.89 5.45 3.62
C ILE A 14 3.53 6.05 3.33
N SER A 15 3.40 7.34 3.54
CA SER A 15 2.13 8.05 3.39
C SER A 15 1.77 8.34 1.94
N ASN A 16 0.59 8.91 1.76
CA ASN A 16 0.10 9.36 0.48
C ASN A 16 0.90 10.56 -0.07
N GLY A 17 0.82 10.74 -1.38
CA GLY A 17 1.36 11.89 -2.10
C GLY A 17 0.83 11.92 -3.52
N PRO A 18 1.04 13.03 -4.25
CA PRO A 18 0.55 13.16 -5.62
C PRO A 18 1.53 12.61 -6.64
N GLY A 19 1.03 12.38 -7.86
CA GLY A 19 1.83 12.17 -9.04
C GLY A 19 2.08 10.73 -9.44
N ASN A 20 2.98 10.55 -10.40
CA ASN A 20 3.36 9.25 -10.92
C ASN A 20 4.37 8.58 -9.96
N PRO A 21 4.08 7.38 -9.44
CA PRO A 21 4.98 6.72 -8.50
C PRO A 21 6.36 6.43 -9.07
N LYS A 22 6.50 6.20 -10.37
CA LYS A 22 7.79 5.91 -11.02
C LYS A 22 8.78 7.09 -10.98
N THR A 23 8.30 8.30 -10.71
CA THR A 23 9.15 9.50 -10.62
C THR A 23 9.76 9.72 -9.23
N VAL A 24 9.28 9.03 -8.21
CA VAL A 24 9.73 9.21 -6.82
C VAL A 24 10.90 8.27 -6.49
N LYS A 25 11.99 8.41 -7.22
CA LYS A 25 13.12 7.47 -7.21
C LYS A 25 13.85 7.40 -5.86
N LYS A 26 14.04 8.54 -5.20
CA LYS A 26 14.72 8.58 -3.90
C LYS A 26 13.99 7.79 -2.83
N THR A 27 12.68 7.95 -2.75
CA THR A 27 11.85 7.23 -1.79
C THR A 27 11.86 5.72 -2.08
N ILE A 28 11.80 5.33 -3.36
CA ILE A 28 11.90 3.92 -3.76
C ILE A 28 13.24 3.32 -3.29
N GLU A 29 14.35 4.03 -3.42
CA GLU A 29 15.66 3.56 -2.94
C GLU A 29 15.70 3.39 -1.42
N VAL A 30 15.10 4.31 -0.67
CA VAL A 30 14.98 4.19 0.80
C VAL A 30 14.15 2.96 1.17
N ILE A 31 13.03 2.74 0.48
CA ILE A 31 12.16 1.58 0.73
C ILE A 31 12.94 0.28 0.46
N LYS A 32 13.71 0.20 -0.62
CA LYS A 32 14.57 -0.97 -0.90
C LYS A 32 15.51 -1.28 0.25
N LYS A 33 16.14 -0.25 0.84
CA LYS A 33 17.02 -0.43 2.01
C LYS A 33 16.26 -0.97 3.21
N VAL A 34 15.06 -0.43 3.48
CA VAL A 34 14.20 -0.88 4.59
C VAL A 34 13.78 -2.34 4.39
N LEU A 35 13.36 -2.72 3.18
CA LEU A 35 12.98 -4.09 2.85
C LEU A 35 14.16 -5.06 3.01
N SER A 36 15.37 -4.67 2.60
CA SER A 36 16.57 -5.49 2.77
C SER A 36 16.91 -5.76 4.23
N ARG A 37 16.51 -4.87 5.12
CA ARG A 37 16.68 -5.02 6.59
C ARG A 37 15.50 -5.72 7.26
N LYS A 38 14.50 -6.15 6.49
CA LYS A 38 13.30 -6.85 6.97
C LYS A 38 12.50 -6.06 8.01
N MET A 39 12.55 -4.74 7.92
CA MET A 39 11.84 -3.87 8.86
C MET A 39 10.35 -3.79 8.51
N PRO A 40 9.46 -3.82 9.53
CA PRO A 40 8.03 -3.64 9.27
C PRO A 40 7.74 -2.40 8.43
N THR A 41 6.91 -2.56 7.40
CA THR A 41 6.62 -1.50 6.43
C THR A 41 5.13 -1.48 6.10
N LEU A 42 4.51 -0.31 6.17
CA LEU A 42 3.13 -0.07 5.72
C LEU A 42 3.11 1.07 4.72
N GLY A 43 2.53 0.83 3.54
CA GLY A 43 2.31 1.85 2.50
C GLY A 43 0.82 2.17 2.33
N ILE A 44 0.50 3.46 2.17
CA ILE A 44 -0.86 3.95 1.97
C ILE A 44 -0.91 4.75 0.66
N CYS A 45 -1.83 4.39 -0.23
CA CYS A 45 -2.09 5.05 -1.51
C CYS A 45 -0.81 5.13 -2.38
N LEU A 46 -0.19 6.30 -2.54
CA LEU A 46 1.10 6.40 -3.23
C LEU A 46 2.15 5.47 -2.59
N GLY A 47 2.16 5.37 -1.26
CA GLY A 47 3.07 4.48 -0.52
C GLY A 47 2.90 3.01 -0.88
N HIS A 48 1.68 2.57 -1.16
CA HIS A 48 1.40 1.24 -1.69
C HIS A 48 2.07 1.00 -3.04
N GLN A 49 1.93 1.97 -3.94
CA GLN A 49 2.54 1.90 -5.28
C GLN A 49 4.07 1.90 -5.21
N LEU A 50 4.63 2.74 -4.34
CA LEU A 50 6.09 2.81 -4.14
C LEU A 50 6.65 1.52 -3.52
N LEU A 51 5.93 0.91 -2.59
CA LEU A 51 6.32 -0.38 -2.02
C LEU A 51 6.36 -1.46 -3.11
N ALA A 52 5.34 -1.52 -3.96
CA ALA A 52 5.29 -2.47 -5.08
C ALA A 52 6.48 -2.28 -6.02
N LEU A 53 6.79 -1.04 -6.39
CA LEU A 53 7.94 -0.73 -7.26
C LEU A 53 9.27 -1.09 -6.60
N ALA A 54 9.44 -0.79 -5.31
CA ALA A 54 10.66 -1.11 -4.57
C ALA A 54 10.88 -2.63 -4.47
N ALA A 55 9.82 -3.41 -4.44
CA ALA A 55 9.86 -4.87 -4.38
C ALA A 55 9.84 -5.55 -5.77
N GLU A 56 10.08 -4.79 -6.83
CA GLU A 56 10.16 -5.26 -8.23
C GLU A 56 8.81 -5.63 -8.86
N GLY A 57 7.72 -5.06 -8.36
CA GLY A 57 6.43 -5.07 -9.03
C GLY A 57 6.35 -3.96 -10.08
N ASP A 58 5.15 -3.65 -10.54
CA ASP A 58 4.94 -2.58 -11.52
C ASP A 58 3.64 -1.84 -11.24
N THR A 59 3.53 -0.64 -11.81
CA THR A 59 2.34 0.22 -11.76
C THR A 59 1.96 0.66 -13.14
N LYS A 60 0.67 0.97 -13.34
CA LYS A 60 0.17 1.57 -14.58
C LYS A 60 -0.89 2.62 -14.29
N LYS A 61 -1.10 3.52 -15.24
CA LYS A 61 -2.17 4.51 -15.16
C LYS A 61 -3.52 3.85 -15.39
N LEU A 62 -4.49 4.13 -14.51
CA LEU A 62 -5.87 3.72 -14.68
C LEU A 62 -6.52 4.57 -15.78
N LYS A 63 -7.42 3.96 -16.56
CA LYS A 63 -8.18 4.67 -17.60
C LYS A 63 -9.03 5.80 -17.01
N TYR A 64 -9.68 5.56 -15.88
CA TYR A 64 -10.61 6.50 -15.23
C TYR A 64 -10.19 6.93 -13.83
N GLY A 65 -9.27 6.22 -13.17
CA GLY A 65 -8.92 6.45 -11.78
C GLY A 65 -10.01 6.03 -10.78
N HIS A 66 -9.64 6.02 -9.51
CA HIS A 66 -10.57 5.79 -8.40
C HIS A 66 -10.59 7.03 -7.52
N ARG A 67 -11.68 7.82 -7.59
CA ARG A 67 -11.83 9.09 -6.88
C ARG A 67 -13.21 9.17 -6.24
N SER A 68 -13.43 8.35 -5.19
CA SER A 68 -14.70 8.35 -4.48
C SER A 68 -14.55 7.85 -3.05
N GLN A 69 -15.62 8.04 -2.27
CA GLN A 69 -15.74 7.52 -0.90
C GLN A 69 -16.41 6.14 -0.86
N ASN A 70 -16.74 5.55 -2.01
CA ASN A 70 -17.53 4.34 -2.12
C ASN A 70 -16.86 3.29 -3.00
N GLN A 71 -15.56 3.05 -2.83
CA GLN A 71 -14.85 2.00 -3.56
C GLN A 71 -14.88 0.70 -2.74
N PRO A 72 -15.57 -0.35 -3.25
CA PRO A 72 -15.65 -1.61 -2.52
C PRO A 72 -14.39 -2.46 -2.72
N CYS A 73 -13.75 -2.86 -1.62
CA CYS A 73 -12.56 -3.68 -1.63
C CYS A 73 -12.79 -4.98 -0.88
N ILE A 74 -12.49 -6.09 -1.53
CA ILE A 74 -12.61 -7.43 -0.95
C ILE A 74 -11.29 -7.79 -0.28
N LEU A 75 -11.36 -8.20 0.99
CA LEU A 75 -10.22 -8.79 1.70
C LEU A 75 -10.03 -10.22 1.16
N GLU A 76 -8.90 -10.45 0.48
CA GLU A 76 -8.61 -11.73 -0.15
C GLU A 76 -8.62 -12.91 0.84
N GLY A 77 -9.14 -14.03 0.39
CA GLY A 77 -9.32 -15.21 1.24
C GLY A 77 -10.56 -15.16 2.13
N THR A 78 -11.38 -14.12 2.00
CA THR A 78 -12.63 -13.97 2.76
C THR A 78 -13.76 -13.49 1.86
N ASN A 79 -15.00 -13.50 2.40
CA ASN A 79 -16.17 -12.89 1.76
C ASN A 79 -16.40 -11.46 2.24
N ARG A 80 -15.44 -10.87 2.98
CA ARG A 80 -15.60 -9.53 3.56
C ARG A 80 -15.29 -8.46 2.53
N CYS A 81 -16.22 -7.53 2.36
CA CYS A 81 -16.10 -6.36 1.52
C CYS A 81 -16.11 -5.10 2.39
N PHE A 82 -15.13 -4.24 2.16
CA PHE A 82 -15.01 -2.96 2.88
C PHE A 82 -15.28 -1.83 1.90
N ILE A 83 -16.05 -0.84 2.33
CA ILE A 83 -16.25 0.39 1.56
C ILE A 83 -15.11 1.33 1.91
N THR A 84 -14.35 1.77 0.89
CA THR A 84 -13.12 2.52 1.09
C THR A 84 -13.18 3.89 0.40
N THR A 85 -12.37 4.82 0.89
CA THR A 85 -12.13 6.12 0.27
C THR A 85 -10.85 6.07 -0.53
N GLN A 86 -10.91 6.49 -1.80
CA GLN A 86 -9.78 6.47 -2.71
C GLN A 86 -9.70 7.74 -3.56
N ASN A 87 -8.47 8.15 -3.84
CA ASN A 87 -8.18 9.25 -4.77
C ASN A 87 -6.83 8.98 -5.44
N HIS A 88 -6.84 8.21 -6.53
CA HIS A 88 -5.62 7.88 -7.26
C HIS A 88 -5.90 7.62 -8.74
N GLY A 89 -4.88 7.86 -9.57
CA GLY A 89 -4.93 7.61 -11.01
C GLY A 89 -4.05 6.46 -11.48
N PHE A 90 -3.33 5.80 -10.57
CA PHE A 90 -2.44 4.67 -10.86
C PHE A 90 -2.82 3.47 -10.01
N GLU A 91 -2.49 2.27 -10.52
CA GLU A 91 -2.69 1.01 -9.79
C GLU A 91 -1.41 0.16 -9.82
N VAL A 92 -1.29 -0.79 -8.90
CA VAL A 92 -0.30 -1.84 -8.98
C VAL A 92 -0.78 -2.85 -10.03
N SER A 93 -0.07 -2.89 -11.15
CA SER A 93 -0.39 -3.76 -12.30
C SER A 93 0.29 -5.11 -12.23
N LYS A 94 1.40 -5.20 -11.51
CA LYS A 94 2.15 -6.43 -11.27
C LYS A 94 2.51 -6.53 -9.80
N ILE A 95 1.99 -7.56 -9.14
CA ILE A 95 2.30 -7.83 -7.73
C ILE A 95 3.72 -8.42 -7.65
N PRO A 96 4.58 -7.91 -6.74
CA PRO A 96 5.91 -8.47 -6.57
C PRO A 96 5.88 -9.96 -6.22
N LYS A 97 6.89 -10.71 -6.67
CA LYS A 97 6.92 -12.18 -6.59
C LYS A 97 6.72 -12.75 -5.17
N GLN A 98 7.25 -12.09 -4.15
CA GLN A 98 7.15 -12.57 -2.76
C GLN A 98 5.92 -12.03 -2.02
N PHE A 99 5.08 -11.29 -2.73
CA PHE A 99 3.83 -10.73 -2.20
C PHE A 99 2.63 -11.48 -2.77
N LYS A 100 1.50 -11.35 -2.09
CA LYS A 100 0.20 -11.82 -2.56
C LYS A 100 -0.81 -10.68 -2.52
N PRO A 101 -1.91 -10.73 -3.29
CA PRO A 101 -2.96 -9.75 -3.17
C PRO A 101 -3.57 -9.81 -1.78
N TRP A 102 -3.76 -8.64 -1.17
CA TRP A 102 -4.38 -8.50 0.15
C TRP A 102 -5.81 -7.99 0.02
N PHE A 103 -6.00 -7.01 -0.84
CA PHE A 103 -7.32 -6.48 -1.19
C PHE A 103 -7.46 -6.36 -2.71
N THR A 104 -8.70 -6.55 -3.19
CA THR A 104 -9.04 -6.44 -4.62
C THR A 104 -10.30 -5.61 -4.76
N ASN A 105 -10.34 -4.69 -5.73
CA ASN A 105 -11.53 -3.89 -6.02
C ASN A 105 -12.65 -4.80 -6.54
N ALA A 106 -13.82 -4.72 -5.91
CA ALA A 106 -14.95 -5.58 -6.25
C ALA A 106 -15.59 -5.20 -7.60
N ASN A 107 -15.39 -3.98 -8.10
CA ASN A 107 -15.99 -3.52 -9.35
C ASN A 107 -15.13 -3.84 -10.58
N ASP A 108 -13.83 -3.59 -10.53
CA ASP A 108 -12.95 -3.71 -11.70
C ASP A 108 -11.83 -4.75 -11.55
N GLY A 109 -11.70 -5.38 -10.41
CA GLY A 109 -10.67 -6.39 -10.16
C GLY A 109 -9.26 -5.84 -9.99
N SER A 110 -9.08 -4.52 -9.95
CA SER A 110 -7.76 -3.92 -9.74
C SER A 110 -7.22 -4.23 -8.35
N ASN A 111 -5.89 -4.22 -8.21
CA ASN A 111 -5.25 -4.46 -6.92
C ASN A 111 -5.50 -3.28 -5.96
N GLU A 112 -5.91 -3.58 -4.76
CA GLU A 112 -6.21 -2.62 -3.71
C GLU A 112 -5.35 -2.81 -2.46
N GLY A 113 -4.46 -3.79 -2.48
CA GLY A 113 -3.52 -4.05 -1.39
C GLY A 113 -2.65 -5.26 -1.67
N ILE A 114 -1.44 -5.22 -1.14
CA ILE A 114 -0.49 -6.34 -1.19
C ILE A 114 0.06 -6.62 0.20
N ILE A 115 0.39 -7.88 0.45
CA ILE A 115 1.02 -8.30 1.70
C ILE A 115 2.10 -9.33 1.39
N HIS A 116 3.25 -9.22 2.05
CA HIS A 116 4.34 -10.18 1.89
C HIS A 116 3.93 -11.54 2.44
N LYS A 117 4.38 -12.60 1.80
CA LYS A 117 4.03 -13.98 2.18
C LYS A 117 4.55 -14.39 3.54
N SER A 118 5.63 -13.76 4.04
CA SER A 118 6.26 -14.12 5.32
C SER A 118 6.77 -12.95 6.14
N LEU A 119 7.19 -11.84 5.53
CA LEU A 119 7.76 -10.68 6.21
C LEU A 119 6.69 -9.62 6.50
N PRO A 120 6.92 -8.70 7.46
CA PRO A 120 5.92 -7.70 7.85
C PRO A 120 5.87 -6.50 6.90
N PHE A 121 5.66 -6.77 5.62
CA PHE A 121 5.49 -5.75 4.57
C PHE A 121 4.05 -5.79 4.07
N MET A 122 3.37 -4.67 4.14
CA MET A 122 1.97 -4.57 3.74
C MET A 122 1.64 -3.19 3.19
N SER A 123 0.67 -3.12 2.31
CA SER A 123 0.21 -1.85 1.78
C SER A 123 -1.23 -1.92 1.27
N VAL A 124 -1.89 -0.78 1.29
CA VAL A 124 -3.26 -0.63 0.78
C VAL A 124 -3.34 0.61 -0.11
N GLN A 125 -4.14 0.51 -1.17
CA GLN A 125 -4.35 1.60 -2.12
C GLN A 125 -5.31 2.66 -1.58
N PHE A 126 -6.25 2.25 -0.75
CA PHE A 126 -7.24 3.14 -0.16
C PHE A 126 -6.70 3.85 1.10
N HIS A 127 -7.46 4.80 1.60
CA HIS A 127 -7.16 5.55 2.83
C HIS A 127 -7.87 4.93 4.03
N PRO A 128 -7.20 4.10 4.86
CA PRO A 128 -7.85 3.48 6.02
C PRO A 128 -8.24 4.47 7.11
N GLU A 129 -7.58 5.64 7.12
CA GLU A 129 -7.85 6.72 8.07
C GLU A 129 -9.06 7.58 7.69
N ALA A 130 -9.50 7.51 6.43
CA ALA A 130 -10.60 8.33 5.94
C ALA A 130 -11.93 7.69 6.31
N SER A 131 -12.65 8.28 7.24
CA SER A 131 -13.94 7.80 7.72
C SER A 131 -15.08 8.63 7.14
N ALA A 132 -15.56 8.23 5.96
CA ALA A 132 -16.84 8.74 5.43
C ALA A 132 -18.02 7.83 5.79
N GLY A 133 -17.83 6.94 6.76
CA GLY A 133 -18.78 5.91 7.20
C GLY A 133 -18.22 5.15 8.37
N PRO A 134 -18.67 3.90 8.63
CA PRO A 134 -18.06 3.09 9.67
C PRO A 134 -16.56 2.93 9.41
N VAL A 135 -15.76 3.04 10.46
CA VAL A 135 -14.27 2.95 10.43
C VAL A 135 -13.80 1.50 10.20
N ASP A 136 -14.27 0.91 9.10
CA ASP A 136 -14.13 -0.52 8.84
C ASP A 136 -12.70 -0.96 8.54
N THR A 137 -11.80 -0.03 8.22
CA THR A 137 -10.44 -0.33 7.76
C THR A 137 -9.32 0.18 8.68
N GLU A 138 -9.66 0.81 9.81
CA GLU A 138 -8.66 1.29 10.77
C GLU A 138 -7.82 0.16 11.39
N TRP A 139 -8.33 -1.07 11.43
CA TRP A 139 -7.61 -2.24 11.95
C TRP A 139 -6.29 -2.51 11.20
N ILE A 140 -6.12 -1.96 9.99
CA ILE A 140 -4.89 -2.10 9.21
C ILE A 140 -3.70 -1.48 9.95
N PHE A 141 -3.89 -0.34 10.61
CA PHE A 141 -2.85 0.28 11.43
C PHE A 141 -2.47 -0.60 12.62
N ASP A 142 -3.45 -1.21 13.27
CA ASP A 142 -3.22 -2.12 14.39
C ASP A 142 -2.44 -3.35 13.93
N GLU A 143 -2.74 -3.86 12.75
CA GLU A 143 -2.02 -4.99 12.17
C GLU A 143 -0.55 -4.65 11.93
N PHE A 144 -0.26 -3.45 11.44
CA PHE A 144 1.11 -2.98 11.26
C PHE A 144 1.83 -2.81 12.61
N ILE A 145 1.18 -2.17 13.59
CA ILE A 145 1.76 -1.88 14.91
C ILE A 145 2.19 -3.15 15.64
N LYS A 146 1.49 -4.27 15.45
CA LYS A 146 1.85 -5.56 16.03
C LYS A 146 3.27 -6.01 15.69
N HIS A 147 3.82 -5.56 14.57
CA HIS A 147 5.13 -5.98 14.08
C HIS A 147 6.27 -5.07 14.54
N LEU A 148 5.96 -3.95 15.17
CA LEU A 148 6.97 -3.05 15.72
C LEU A 148 7.51 -3.58 17.09
#